data_024cbf36b4ff367847b3fdae1552c34b
#
_entry.id   024cbf36b4ff367847b3fdae1552c34b
#
_cell.length_a   1.000
_cell.length_b   1.000
_cell.length_c   1.000
_cell.angle_alpha   90.00
_cell.angle_beta   90.00
_cell.angle_gamma   90.00
#
_symmetry.space_group_name_H-M   'P 1'
#
loop_
_entity.id
_entity.type
_entity.pdbx_description
1 polymer ?
#
loop_
_entity_poly.entity_id
_entity_poly.type
_entity_poly.pdbx_seq_one_letter_code
_entity_poly.pdbx_strand_id
1 'polypeptide(L)'
;MQFKSRKAQKRQLALKVLCSGSSGSGKTYSALCLATGIINKAGGEIYLINTEGDRGEMYGDKFNYQIVDLPEPRSPENYIEAIKYCINQGASVIIIDSLSHEWNYLNEQVNNMQGNSFNNWGKQKPRHRKLADFIVESKVHIIATGRGKDEYVMEVNDKGKSTPKKVGVGVQQEKDTEYEYMVTFNIAQDTHVATCMKDNTGLFNNRYDVLTEKDGEALYDWANSGAEALFNISKAQQDIIDLATELGGSKNPEVKAATIDILNEANPKNCTNEALLRQSLKALNSLKTSRGGSK
;
A
#
# COMPACT_ATOMS: atom_id res chain seq x y z
N MET A 1 0.19 2.28 -32.67
CA MET A 1 -0.41 1.80 -31.41
C MET A 1 -1.47 0.75 -31.77
N GLN A 2 -1.41 -0.48 -31.24
CA GLN A 2 -2.43 -1.49 -31.50
C GLN A 2 -3.34 -1.64 -30.27
N PHE A 3 -4.63 -1.44 -30.43
CA PHE A 3 -5.62 -1.65 -29.39
C PHE A 3 -6.18 -3.07 -29.46
N LYS A 4 -6.31 -3.73 -28.29
CA LYS A 4 -6.96 -5.03 -28.16
C LYS A 4 -8.16 -4.92 -27.23
N SER A 5 -9.32 -5.40 -27.65
CA SER A 5 -10.51 -5.49 -26.81
C SER A 5 -10.65 -6.91 -26.26
N ARG A 6 -11.20 -7.05 -25.06
CA ARG A 6 -11.57 -8.32 -24.45
C ARG A 6 -12.83 -8.15 -23.59
N LYS A 7 -13.56 -9.21 -23.36
CA LYS A 7 -14.70 -9.20 -22.43
C LYS A 7 -14.17 -8.97 -21.00
N ALA A 8 -14.78 -8.04 -20.27
CA ALA A 8 -14.47 -7.82 -18.87
C ALA A 8 -14.78 -9.08 -18.04
N GLN A 9 -13.89 -9.41 -17.11
CA GLN A 9 -14.06 -10.51 -16.17
C GLN A 9 -13.50 -10.06 -14.83
N LYS A 10 -14.25 -10.27 -13.73
CA LYS A 10 -13.73 -10.02 -12.39
C LYS A 10 -12.49 -10.88 -12.16
N ARG A 11 -11.44 -10.27 -11.65
CA ARG A 11 -10.20 -10.96 -11.32
C ARG A 11 -9.84 -10.73 -9.87
N GLN A 12 -9.02 -11.61 -9.34
CA GLN A 12 -8.42 -11.43 -8.02
C GLN A 12 -7.63 -10.12 -7.99
N LEU A 13 -7.75 -9.40 -6.90
CA LEU A 13 -7.20 -8.06 -6.72
C LEU A 13 -6.43 -7.97 -5.39
N ALA A 14 -5.36 -7.20 -5.38
CA ALA A 14 -4.73 -6.80 -4.13
C ALA A 14 -5.49 -5.61 -3.53
N LEU A 15 -5.99 -5.77 -2.31
CA LEU A 15 -6.76 -4.75 -1.59
C LEU A 15 -5.94 -3.48 -1.36
N LYS A 16 -6.60 -2.33 -1.48
CA LYS A 16 -6.08 -1.03 -1.10
C LYS A 16 -7.13 -0.37 -0.22
N VAL A 17 -6.84 -0.25 1.07
CA VAL A 17 -7.75 0.27 2.09
C VAL A 17 -7.12 1.48 2.76
N LEU A 18 -7.89 2.52 3.02
CA LEU A 18 -7.47 3.69 3.76
C LEU A 18 -8.32 3.85 5.01
N CYS A 19 -7.67 3.95 6.18
CA CYS A 19 -8.29 4.23 7.46
C CYS A 19 -7.90 5.64 7.91
N SER A 20 -8.83 6.58 7.94
CA SER A 20 -8.62 7.95 8.37
C SER A 20 -9.29 8.23 9.71
N GLY A 21 -8.87 9.30 10.37
CA GLY A 21 -9.46 9.77 11.61
C GLY A 21 -8.50 10.59 12.45
N SER A 22 -9.00 11.26 13.49
CA SER A 22 -8.19 12.05 14.42
C SER A 22 -7.22 11.20 15.24
N SER A 23 -6.31 11.83 15.96
CA SER A 23 -5.42 11.12 16.89
C SER A 23 -6.25 10.40 17.95
N GLY A 24 -5.91 9.14 18.26
CA GLY A 24 -6.64 8.32 19.24
C GLY A 24 -7.94 7.69 18.72
N SER A 25 -8.31 7.86 17.45
CA SER A 25 -9.54 7.25 16.90
C SER A 25 -9.46 5.73 16.67
N GLY A 26 -8.29 5.10 16.86
CA GLY A 26 -8.15 3.64 16.68
C GLY A 26 -7.75 3.20 15.27
N LYS A 27 -7.21 4.09 14.43
CA LYS A 27 -6.78 3.77 13.04
C LYS A 27 -5.84 2.58 12.95
N THR A 28 -4.76 2.61 13.73
CA THR A 28 -3.76 1.53 13.77
C THR A 28 -4.38 0.21 14.21
N TYR A 29 -5.20 0.24 15.26
CA TYR A 29 -5.92 -0.93 15.75
C TYR A 29 -6.86 -1.51 14.69
N SER A 30 -7.67 -0.66 14.05
CA SER A 30 -8.57 -1.06 12.97
C SER A 30 -7.81 -1.63 11.77
N ALA A 31 -6.69 -1.02 11.38
CA ALA A 31 -5.84 -1.53 10.31
C ALA A 31 -5.26 -2.92 10.65
N LEU A 32 -4.85 -3.14 11.90
CA LEU A 32 -4.36 -4.44 12.39
C LEU A 32 -5.49 -5.49 12.41
N CYS A 33 -6.71 -5.15 12.84
CA CYS A 33 -7.87 -6.04 12.74
C CYS A 33 -8.12 -6.48 11.30
N LEU A 34 -8.19 -5.52 10.35
CA LEU A 34 -8.39 -5.83 8.94
C LEU A 34 -7.27 -6.71 8.38
N ALA A 35 -6.01 -6.36 8.70
CA ALA A 35 -4.84 -7.11 8.24
C ALA A 35 -4.85 -8.55 8.78
N THR A 36 -5.18 -8.73 10.07
CA THR A 36 -5.31 -10.05 10.69
C THR A 36 -6.40 -10.88 10.01
N GLY A 37 -7.57 -10.29 9.76
CA GLY A 37 -8.62 -10.97 9.02
C GLY A 37 -8.20 -11.40 7.62
N ILE A 38 -7.44 -10.56 6.91
CA ILE A 38 -6.89 -10.93 5.60
C ILE A 38 -5.94 -12.12 5.71
N ILE A 39 -4.97 -12.12 6.66
CA ILE A 39 -4.02 -13.22 6.78
C ILE A 39 -4.64 -14.51 7.35
N ASN A 40 -5.73 -14.43 8.13
CA ASN A 40 -6.50 -15.61 8.55
C ASN A 40 -7.00 -16.43 7.35
N LYS A 41 -7.25 -15.77 6.22
CA LYS A 41 -7.67 -16.39 4.96
C LYS A 41 -6.51 -16.64 4.00
N ALA A 42 -5.62 -15.66 3.84
CA ALA A 42 -4.52 -15.69 2.89
C ALA A 42 -3.32 -16.50 3.38
N GLY A 43 -3.13 -16.57 4.68
CA GLY A 43 -1.85 -16.92 5.30
C GLY A 43 -0.78 -15.85 5.13
N GLY A 44 0.42 -16.10 5.65
CA GLY A 44 1.57 -15.20 5.55
C GLY A 44 1.67 -14.19 6.68
N GLU A 45 2.39 -13.10 6.46
CA GLU A 45 2.76 -12.16 7.50
C GLU A 45 2.27 -10.74 7.22
N ILE A 46 2.03 -9.99 8.31
CA ILE A 46 1.72 -8.56 8.31
C ILE A 46 3.03 -7.80 8.54
N TYR A 47 3.30 -6.80 7.71
CA TYR A 47 4.38 -5.83 7.90
C TYR A 47 3.79 -4.46 8.11
N LEU A 48 4.20 -3.78 9.19
CA LEU A 48 3.79 -2.41 9.52
C LEU A 48 4.96 -1.47 9.28
N ILE A 49 4.85 -0.61 8.27
CA ILE A 49 5.78 0.50 8.02
C ILE A 49 5.42 1.60 9.01
N ASN A 50 6.29 1.76 10.00
CA ASN A 50 6.06 2.63 11.15
C ASN A 50 6.72 3.99 10.97
N THR A 51 5.92 5.04 11.12
CA THR A 51 6.40 6.43 11.17
C THR A 51 5.95 7.17 12.43
N GLU A 52 5.27 6.47 13.35
CA GLU A 52 4.72 7.03 14.60
C GLU A 52 5.63 6.74 15.82
N GLY A 53 6.85 6.24 15.60
CA GLY A 53 7.80 5.88 16.67
C GLY A 53 7.30 4.72 17.51
N ASP A 54 7.54 4.74 18.83
CA ASP A 54 7.19 3.65 19.75
C ASP A 54 5.71 3.26 19.76
N ARG A 55 4.85 4.09 19.18
CA ARG A 55 3.41 3.79 19.04
C ARG A 55 3.13 2.60 18.11
N GLY A 56 4.02 2.32 17.16
CA GLY A 56 3.91 1.17 16.28
C GLY A 56 3.91 -0.16 17.03
N GLU A 57 4.51 -0.21 18.23
CA GLU A 57 4.65 -1.42 19.04
C GLU A 57 3.49 -1.65 20.03
N MET A 58 2.61 -0.66 20.24
CA MET A 58 1.57 -0.68 21.29
C MET A 58 0.63 -1.89 21.26
N TYR A 59 0.54 -2.57 20.13
CA TYR A 59 -0.38 -3.68 19.92
C TYR A 59 0.33 -5.02 19.70
N GLY A 60 1.64 -5.10 19.97
CA GLY A 60 2.43 -6.32 19.80
C GLY A 60 2.04 -7.48 20.73
N ASP A 61 1.30 -7.20 21.80
CA ASP A 61 0.72 -8.20 22.70
C ASP A 61 -0.61 -8.79 22.17
N LYS A 62 -1.24 -8.14 21.19
CA LYS A 62 -2.58 -8.50 20.66
C LYS A 62 -2.54 -9.03 19.24
N PHE A 63 -1.60 -8.55 18.42
CA PHE A 63 -1.50 -8.90 17.01
C PHE A 63 -0.08 -9.36 16.69
N ASN A 64 0.02 -10.30 15.76
CA ASN A 64 1.31 -10.78 15.26
C ASN A 64 1.67 -10.04 13.97
N TYR A 65 2.66 -9.14 14.02
CA TYR A 65 3.14 -8.36 12.88
C TYR A 65 4.61 -8.00 13.02
N GLN A 66 5.25 -7.77 11.88
CA GLN A 66 6.63 -7.27 11.79
C GLN A 66 6.61 -5.75 11.69
N ILE A 67 7.53 -5.06 12.36
CA ILE A 67 7.69 -3.60 12.27
C ILE A 67 8.87 -3.28 11.36
N VAL A 68 8.65 -2.30 10.50
CA VAL A 68 9.67 -1.68 9.65
C VAL A 68 9.67 -0.18 9.94
N ASP A 69 10.59 0.27 10.77
CA ASP A 69 10.72 1.69 11.07
C ASP A 69 11.20 2.47 9.85
N LEU A 70 10.45 3.51 9.50
CA LEU A 70 10.80 4.44 8.44
C LEU A 70 11.32 5.75 9.05
N PRO A 71 12.64 5.93 9.11
CA PRO A 71 13.25 7.15 9.65
C PRO A 71 13.05 8.35 8.71
N GLU A 72 13.38 9.53 9.20
CA GLU A 72 13.51 10.73 8.36
C GLU A 72 14.65 10.59 7.33
N PRO A 73 14.50 11.18 6.14
CA PRO A 73 13.33 11.90 5.68
C PRO A 73 12.20 10.96 5.23
N ARG A 74 10.96 11.27 5.58
CA ARG A 74 9.77 10.49 5.18
C ARG A 74 9.31 10.87 3.78
N SER A 75 10.23 10.79 2.83
CA SER A 75 9.99 11.12 1.43
C SER A 75 9.18 10.05 0.70
N PRO A 76 8.46 10.38 -0.40
CA PRO A 76 7.78 9.39 -1.22
C PRO A 76 8.68 8.24 -1.65
N GLU A 77 9.93 8.52 -1.97
CA GLU A 77 10.92 7.55 -2.42
C GLU A 77 11.24 6.54 -1.31
N ASN A 78 11.40 7.01 -0.06
CA ASN A 78 11.69 6.16 1.09
C ASN A 78 10.48 5.28 1.46
N TYR A 79 9.25 5.76 1.30
CA TYR A 79 8.06 4.90 1.42
C TYR A 79 8.04 3.80 0.37
N ILE A 80 8.36 4.12 -0.89
CA ILE A 80 8.45 3.12 -1.96
C ILE A 80 9.50 2.06 -1.62
N GLU A 81 10.67 2.45 -1.12
CA GLU A 81 11.72 1.50 -0.75
C GLU A 81 11.30 0.63 0.46
N ALA A 82 10.62 1.20 1.46
CA ALA A 82 10.08 0.43 2.59
C ALA A 82 9.03 -0.59 2.13
N ILE A 83 8.12 -0.20 1.23
CA ILE A 83 7.12 -1.12 0.65
C ILE A 83 7.82 -2.24 -0.12
N LYS A 84 8.82 -1.92 -0.95
CA LYS A 84 9.62 -2.92 -1.68
C LYS A 84 10.32 -3.88 -0.73
N TYR A 85 10.90 -3.35 0.36
CA TYR A 85 11.51 -4.18 1.39
C TYR A 85 10.51 -5.18 1.98
N CYS A 86 9.33 -4.74 2.40
CA CYS A 86 8.29 -5.62 2.93
C CYS A 86 7.88 -6.70 1.91
N ILE A 87 7.70 -6.33 0.63
CA ILE A 87 7.37 -7.27 -0.45
C ILE A 87 8.47 -8.33 -0.59
N ASN A 88 9.74 -7.91 -0.54
CA ASN A 88 10.89 -8.81 -0.66
C ASN A 88 11.03 -9.75 0.55
N GLN A 89 10.54 -9.34 1.72
CA GLN A 89 10.45 -10.20 2.91
C GLN A 89 9.25 -11.16 2.89
N GLY A 90 8.39 -11.08 1.88
CA GLY A 90 7.24 -11.98 1.71
C GLY A 90 5.96 -11.50 2.40
N ALA A 91 5.82 -10.19 2.63
CA ALA A 91 4.61 -9.63 3.22
C ALA A 91 3.36 -10.03 2.43
N SER A 92 2.34 -10.55 3.12
CA SER A 92 0.99 -10.76 2.58
C SER A 92 0.14 -9.49 2.70
N VAL A 93 0.32 -8.74 3.80
CA VAL A 93 -0.32 -7.46 4.04
C VAL A 93 0.72 -6.45 4.52
N ILE A 94 0.69 -5.25 3.94
CA ILE A 94 1.50 -4.12 4.41
C ILE A 94 0.57 -3.07 4.99
N ILE A 95 0.84 -2.66 6.23
CA ILE A 95 0.20 -1.50 6.85
C ILE A 95 1.18 -0.32 6.74
N ILE A 96 0.70 0.85 6.32
CA ILE A 96 1.48 2.10 6.31
C ILE A 96 0.91 3.01 7.40
N ASP A 97 1.62 3.19 8.51
CA ASP A 97 1.18 3.99 9.66
C ASP A 97 2.23 5.07 10.02
N SER A 98 2.06 6.29 9.53
CA SER A 98 0.95 6.84 8.78
C SER A 98 1.42 7.44 7.45
N LEU A 99 0.56 7.42 6.43
CA LEU A 99 0.84 8.05 5.13
C LEU A 99 0.87 9.59 5.21
N SER A 100 0.22 10.19 6.22
CA SER A 100 0.19 11.65 6.39
C SER A 100 1.56 12.28 6.64
N HIS A 101 2.55 11.51 7.11
CA HIS A 101 3.90 12.04 7.31
C HIS A 101 4.62 12.30 5.98
N GLU A 102 4.32 11.52 4.94
CA GLU A 102 4.80 11.80 3.58
C GLU A 102 4.31 13.17 3.08
N TRP A 103 3.00 13.44 3.26
CA TRP A 103 2.42 14.71 2.87
C TRP A 103 2.97 15.90 3.65
N ASN A 104 3.22 15.71 4.96
CA ASN A 104 3.89 16.71 5.77
C ASN A 104 5.30 17.01 5.26
N TYR A 105 6.07 15.99 4.94
CA TYR A 105 7.38 16.14 4.34
C TYR A 105 7.33 16.97 3.04
N LEU A 106 6.39 16.67 2.14
CA LEU A 106 6.25 17.43 0.89
C LEU A 106 5.84 18.89 1.14
N ASN A 107 4.93 19.14 2.10
CA ASN A 107 4.56 20.50 2.52
C ASN A 107 5.79 21.27 3.03
N GLU A 108 6.63 20.66 3.86
CA GLU A 108 7.86 21.27 4.36
C GLU A 108 8.83 21.60 3.21
N GLN A 109 9.00 20.66 2.27
CA GLN A 109 9.82 20.90 1.07
C GLN A 109 9.32 22.10 0.27
N VAL A 110 8.01 22.19 0.02
CA VAL A 110 7.40 23.32 -0.70
C VAL A 110 7.64 24.64 0.04
N ASN A 111 7.46 24.65 1.36
CA ASN A 111 7.62 25.86 2.19
C ASN A 111 9.08 26.34 2.25
N ASN A 112 10.05 25.43 2.18
CA ASN A 112 11.48 25.72 2.20
C ASN A 112 12.03 26.13 0.82
N MET A 113 11.27 25.93 -0.26
CA MET A 113 11.67 26.33 -1.60
C MET A 113 11.43 27.82 -1.85
N GLN A 114 12.40 28.48 -2.46
CA GLN A 114 12.22 29.86 -2.95
C GLN A 114 11.23 29.91 -4.12
N GLY A 115 10.52 31.00 -4.26
CA GLY A 115 9.61 31.28 -5.38
C GLY A 115 8.14 31.04 -5.07
N ASN A 116 7.33 30.89 -6.11
CA ASN A 116 5.90 30.73 -6.00
C ASN A 116 5.54 29.30 -5.57
N SER A 117 4.70 29.18 -4.53
CA SER A 117 4.21 27.91 -3.99
C SER A 117 3.58 27.00 -5.05
N PHE A 118 2.84 27.56 -6.03
CA PHE A 118 2.24 26.82 -7.12
C PHE A 118 3.30 26.08 -7.97
N ASN A 119 4.38 26.79 -8.33
CA ASN A 119 5.49 26.18 -9.10
C ASN A 119 6.25 25.16 -8.27
N ASN A 120 6.39 25.39 -6.96
CA ASN A 120 7.05 24.45 -6.05
C ASN A 120 6.24 23.16 -5.92
N TRP A 121 4.91 23.24 -5.82
CA TRP A 121 4.02 22.08 -5.88
C TRP A 121 4.12 21.32 -7.21
N GLY A 122 4.30 22.00 -8.32
CA GLY A 122 4.55 21.38 -9.63
C GLY A 122 5.73 20.40 -9.62
N LYS A 123 6.74 20.63 -8.75
CA LYS A 123 7.89 19.74 -8.59
C LYS A 123 7.63 18.59 -7.60
N GLN A 124 6.81 18.81 -6.58
CA GLN A 124 6.58 17.83 -5.51
C GLN A 124 5.44 16.86 -5.83
N LYS A 125 4.35 17.32 -6.46
CA LYS A 125 3.22 16.46 -6.84
C LYS A 125 3.61 15.23 -7.68
N PRO A 126 4.54 15.30 -8.66
CA PRO A 126 4.97 14.11 -9.38
C PRO A 126 5.64 13.05 -8.49
N ARG A 127 6.30 13.45 -7.40
CA ARG A 127 6.90 12.52 -6.44
C ARG A 127 5.82 11.79 -5.64
N HIS A 128 4.84 12.55 -5.11
CA HIS A 128 3.66 11.99 -4.47
C HIS A 128 2.93 11.01 -5.39
N ARG A 129 2.68 11.42 -6.66
CA ARG A 129 2.01 10.58 -7.65
C ARG A 129 2.71 9.24 -7.86
N LYS A 130 4.03 9.23 -7.92
CA LYS A 130 4.81 7.98 -8.03
C LYS A 130 4.56 7.03 -6.86
N LEU A 131 4.44 7.54 -5.63
CA LEU A 131 4.11 6.73 -4.47
C LEU A 131 2.67 6.19 -4.56
N ALA A 132 1.71 7.05 -4.89
CA ALA A 132 0.31 6.66 -5.05
C ALA A 132 0.15 5.57 -6.14
N ASP A 133 0.74 5.78 -7.31
CA ASP A 133 0.73 4.82 -8.41
C ASP A 133 1.40 3.49 -7.97
N PHE A 134 2.52 3.55 -7.24
CA PHE A 134 3.20 2.37 -6.73
C PHE A 134 2.34 1.57 -5.74
N ILE A 135 1.64 2.26 -4.83
CA ILE A 135 0.69 1.62 -3.90
C ILE A 135 -0.42 0.92 -4.68
N VAL A 136 -1.06 1.61 -5.63
CA VAL A 136 -2.18 1.08 -6.42
C VAL A 136 -1.77 -0.12 -7.26
N GLU A 137 -0.61 -0.07 -7.91
CA GLU A 137 -0.10 -1.13 -8.78
C GLU A 137 0.47 -2.33 -8.02
N SER A 138 0.78 -2.17 -6.74
CA SER A 138 1.33 -3.23 -5.90
C SER A 138 0.43 -4.47 -5.88
N LYS A 139 1.03 -5.66 -5.92
CA LYS A 139 0.31 -6.95 -5.90
C LYS A 139 0.09 -7.50 -4.49
N VAL A 140 0.55 -6.79 -3.46
CA VAL A 140 0.32 -7.09 -2.05
C VAL A 140 -0.86 -6.26 -1.52
N HIS A 141 -1.58 -6.80 -0.53
CA HIS A 141 -2.61 -6.03 0.16
C HIS A 141 -1.98 -4.87 0.93
N ILE A 142 -2.50 -3.65 0.76
CA ILE A 142 -1.99 -2.47 1.48
C ILE A 142 -3.15 -1.80 2.21
N ILE A 143 -2.94 -1.55 3.50
CA ILE A 143 -3.82 -0.77 4.36
C ILE A 143 -3.03 0.46 4.81
N ALA A 144 -3.44 1.64 4.40
CA ALA A 144 -2.82 2.88 4.85
C ALA A 144 -3.65 3.53 5.96
N THR A 145 -2.98 4.16 6.91
CA THR A 145 -3.64 5.07 7.84
C THR A 145 -3.33 6.52 7.48
N GLY A 146 -4.28 7.39 7.76
CA GLY A 146 -4.14 8.82 7.52
C GLY A 146 -4.73 9.64 8.67
N ARG A 147 -4.10 10.76 9.01
CA ARG A 147 -4.64 11.69 10.00
C ARG A 147 -5.83 12.41 9.43
N GLY A 148 -6.94 12.45 10.19
CA GLY A 148 -8.12 13.21 9.83
C GLY A 148 -7.86 14.71 9.93
N LYS A 149 -8.38 15.46 8.98
CA LYS A 149 -8.40 16.91 8.96
C LYS A 149 -9.82 17.38 8.78
N ASP A 150 -10.25 18.31 9.63
CA ASP A 150 -11.57 18.93 9.48
C ASP A 150 -11.67 19.68 8.16
N GLU A 151 -12.72 19.39 7.40
CA GLU A 151 -13.04 20.08 6.16
C GLU A 151 -14.08 21.18 6.43
N TYR A 152 -13.79 22.37 5.93
CA TYR A 152 -14.65 23.54 6.05
C TYR A 152 -15.01 24.08 4.67
N VAL A 153 -16.27 24.45 4.49
CA VAL A 153 -16.72 25.30 3.37
C VAL A 153 -17.06 26.68 3.89
N MET A 154 -16.83 27.70 3.06
CA MET A 154 -17.27 29.05 3.37
C MET A 154 -18.74 29.17 3.04
N GLU A 155 -19.59 29.29 4.04
CA GLU A 155 -21.03 29.54 3.90
C GLU A 155 -21.33 31.01 4.15
N VAL A 156 -22.12 31.60 3.25
CA VAL A 156 -22.59 33.02 3.45
C VAL A 156 -23.81 32.95 4.33
N ASN A 157 -23.72 33.54 5.51
CA ASN A 157 -24.88 33.67 6.44
C ASN A 157 -25.91 34.69 5.95
N ASP A 158 -27.08 34.73 6.59
CA ASP A 158 -28.19 35.62 6.24
C ASP A 158 -27.82 37.12 6.30
N LYS A 159 -26.67 37.45 6.88
CA LYS A 159 -26.12 38.83 6.96
C LYS A 159 -25.06 39.10 5.90
N GLY A 160 -24.90 38.22 4.90
CA GLY A 160 -23.92 38.37 3.82
C GLY A 160 -22.46 38.15 4.24
N LYS A 161 -22.17 37.64 5.45
CA LYS A 161 -20.84 37.39 5.94
C LYS A 161 -20.45 35.94 5.71
N SER A 162 -19.29 35.72 5.07
CA SER A 162 -18.71 34.36 4.90
C SER A 162 -18.20 33.84 6.23
N THR A 163 -18.69 32.70 6.67
CA THR A 163 -18.24 31.97 7.87
C THR A 163 -17.83 30.54 7.51
N PRO A 164 -16.75 30.02 8.11
CA PRO A 164 -16.37 28.61 7.86
C PRO A 164 -17.36 27.67 8.55
N LYS A 165 -17.95 26.78 7.78
CA LYS A 165 -18.83 25.71 8.28
C LYS A 165 -18.12 24.38 8.08
N LYS A 166 -17.98 23.60 9.15
CA LYS A 166 -17.45 22.24 9.07
C LYS A 166 -18.42 21.36 8.30
N VAL A 167 -17.95 20.72 7.24
CA VAL A 167 -18.74 19.86 6.34
C VAL A 167 -18.35 18.40 6.42
N GLY A 168 -17.19 18.10 7.00
CA GLY A 168 -16.72 16.74 7.10
C GLY A 168 -15.34 16.62 7.73
N VAL A 169 -14.80 15.44 7.68
CA VAL A 169 -13.41 15.12 8.04
C VAL A 169 -12.79 14.40 6.85
N GLY A 170 -11.87 15.07 6.17
CA GLY A 170 -11.05 14.47 5.11
C GLY A 170 -9.72 13.95 5.67
N VAL A 171 -8.93 13.30 4.84
CA VAL A 171 -7.58 12.85 5.19
C VAL A 171 -6.59 14.00 5.01
N GLN A 172 -5.62 14.12 5.92
CA GLN A 172 -4.48 15.02 5.77
C GLN A 172 -3.52 14.45 4.71
N GLN A 173 -3.91 14.63 3.44
CA GLN A 173 -3.21 14.12 2.27
C GLN A 173 -3.57 14.98 1.04
N GLU A 174 -3.03 14.68 -0.14
CA GLU A 174 -3.48 15.23 -1.40
C GLU A 174 -4.97 14.95 -1.61
N LYS A 175 -5.68 15.93 -2.18
CA LYS A 175 -7.15 15.98 -2.21
C LYS A 175 -7.80 14.73 -2.85
N ASP A 176 -7.10 14.14 -3.82
CA ASP A 176 -7.64 13.02 -4.60
C ASP A 176 -7.16 11.65 -4.09
N THR A 177 -6.36 11.62 -3.00
CA THR A 177 -5.77 10.37 -2.47
C THR A 177 -6.82 9.31 -2.12
N GLU A 178 -7.98 9.73 -1.61
CA GLU A 178 -9.07 8.79 -1.25
C GLU A 178 -9.61 8.03 -2.48
N TYR A 179 -9.55 8.64 -3.66
CA TYR A 179 -10.03 7.98 -4.90
C TYR A 179 -9.13 6.83 -5.35
N GLU A 180 -7.90 6.78 -4.91
CA GLU A 180 -6.95 5.71 -5.28
C GLU A 180 -7.21 4.40 -4.52
N TYR A 181 -7.93 4.46 -3.38
CA TYR A 181 -8.24 3.30 -2.55
C TYR A 181 -9.57 2.65 -2.95
N MET A 182 -9.68 1.32 -2.77
CA MET A 182 -10.91 0.57 -3.05
C MET A 182 -11.97 0.80 -1.99
N VAL A 183 -11.53 0.90 -0.73
CA VAL A 183 -12.38 1.18 0.43
C VAL A 183 -11.69 2.22 1.30
N THR A 184 -12.45 3.23 1.73
CA THR A 184 -11.96 4.25 2.65
C THR A 184 -12.88 4.37 3.85
N PHE A 185 -12.30 4.40 5.04
CA PHE A 185 -13.00 4.54 6.30
C PHE A 185 -12.59 5.83 7.01
N ASN A 186 -13.55 6.51 7.60
CA ASN A 186 -13.33 7.52 8.62
C ASN A 186 -13.74 6.97 9.99
N ILE A 187 -12.80 6.96 10.95
CA ILE A 187 -12.99 6.37 12.27
C ILE A 187 -13.19 7.48 13.29
N ALA A 188 -14.34 7.47 13.95
CA ALA A 188 -14.70 8.42 15.00
C ALA A 188 -13.80 8.23 16.23
N GLN A 189 -13.44 9.36 16.89
CA GLN A 189 -12.51 9.32 18.01
C GLN A 189 -13.13 8.78 19.31
N ASP A 190 -14.37 9.10 19.54
CA ASP A 190 -15.10 8.79 20.77
C ASP A 190 -15.67 7.39 20.83
N THR A 191 -16.13 6.89 19.68
CA THR A 191 -16.82 5.59 19.58
C THR A 191 -16.00 4.52 18.87
N HIS A 192 -14.91 4.90 18.18
CA HIS A 192 -14.13 4.05 17.26
C HIS A 192 -14.94 3.45 16.11
N VAL A 193 -16.17 3.93 15.92
CA VAL A 193 -17.03 3.50 14.82
C VAL A 193 -16.46 4.02 13.50
N ALA A 194 -16.36 3.11 12.53
CA ALA A 194 -15.93 3.41 11.18
C ALA A 194 -17.14 3.74 10.30
N THR A 195 -17.07 4.88 9.64
CA THR A 195 -17.98 5.27 8.54
C THR A 195 -17.27 5.01 7.23
N CYS A 196 -17.87 4.23 6.35
CA CYS A 196 -17.31 3.99 5.03
C CYS A 196 -17.58 5.20 4.13
N MET A 197 -16.52 5.87 3.67
CA MET A 197 -16.60 7.06 2.81
C MET A 197 -16.61 6.68 1.33
N LYS A 198 -15.96 5.57 0.98
CA LYS A 198 -15.92 4.99 -0.36
C LYS A 198 -15.90 3.48 -0.23
N ASP A 199 -16.75 2.80 -1.00
CA ASP A 199 -16.84 1.33 -1.01
C ASP A 199 -17.06 0.78 -2.43
N ASN A 200 -15.99 0.31 -3.05
CA ASN A 200 -16.09 -0.37 -4.34
C ASN A 200 -16.50 -1.84 -4.19
N THR A 201 -16.58 -2.35 -2.95
CA THR A 201 -16.92 -3.76 -2.68
C THR A 201 -18.39 -4.00 -2.44
N GLY A 202 -19.12 -2.98 -1.95
CA GLY A 202 -20.51 -3.07 -1.51
C GLY A 202 -20.70 -3.74 -0.15
N LEU A 203 -19.60 -4.08 0.57
CA LEU A 203 -19.67 -4.79 1.85
C LEU A 203 -20.07 -3.90 3.03
N PHE A 204 -19.82 -2.59 2.92
CA PHE A 204 -19.94 -1.64 4.04
C PHE A 204 -21.03 -0.59 3.85
N ASN A 205 -21.91 -0.79 2.86
CA ASN A 205 -23.03 0.12 2.60
C ASN A 205 -23.95 0.22 3.82
N ASN A 206 -24.20 1.45 4.29
CA ASN A 206 -25.04 1.75 5.44
C ASN A 206 -24.62 1.06 6.75
N ARG A 207 -23.35 0.71 6.87
CA ARG A 207 -22.78 0.11 8.06
C ARG A 207 -22.01 1.16 8.87
N TYR A 208 -22.30 1.23 10.17
CA TYR A 208 -21.70 2.11 11.16
C TYR A 208 -21.31 1.26 12.36
N ASP A 209 -20.10 0.72 12.37
CA ASP A 209 -19.62 -0.19 13.42
C ASP A 209 -18.10 -0.15 13.53
N VAL A 210 -17.53 -0.71 14.58
CA VAL A 210 -16.09 -0.88 14.72
C VAL A 210 -15.59 -1.92 13.70
N LEU A 211 -14.41 -1.68 13.15
CA LEU A 211 -13.78 -2.65 12.23
C LEU A 211 -13.19 -3.82 13.01
N THR A 212 -13.41 -5.02 12.49
CA THR A 212 -13.02 -6.28 13.08
C THR A 212 -12.25 -7.16 12.09
N GLU A 213 -11.69 -8.27 12.60
CA GLU A 213 -11.05 -9.27 11.73
C GLU A 213 -12.01 -9.86 10.70
N LYS A 214 -13.31 -10.02 11.05
CA LYS A 214 -14.34 -10.49 10.10
C LYS A 214 -14.50 -9.58 8.88
N ASP A 215 -14.24 -8.29 9.06
CA ASP A 215 -14.26 -7.34 7.95
C ASP A 215 -13.07 -7.53 7.02
N GLY A 216 -11.90 -7.84 7.59
CA GLY A 216 -10.72 -8.23 6.84
C GLY A 216 -10.95 -9.52 6.03
N GLU A 217 -11.56 -10.54 6.65
CA GLU A 217 -11.93 -11.79 5.99
C GLU A 217 -12.90 -11.55 4.83
N ALA A 218 -13.95 -10.74 5.05
CA ALA A 218 -14.92 -10.40 4.02
C ALA A 218 -14.29 -9.63 2.84
N LEU A 219 -13.39 -8.71 3.12
CA LEU A 219 -12.62 -8.01 2.09
C LEU A 219 -11.75 -8.96 1.28
N TYR A 220 -11.08 -9.90 1.95
CA TYR A 220 -10.28 -10.91 1.27
C TYR A 220 -11.13 -11.80 0.36
N ASP A 221 -12.24 -12.32 0.86
CA ASP A 221 -13.15 -13.16 0.08
C ASP A 221 -13.68 -12.39 -1.14
N TRP A 222 -14.06 -11.13 -0.96
CA TRP A 222 -14.47 -10.27 -2.09
C TRP A 222 -13.35 -10.08 -3.12
N ALA A 223 -12.13 -9.81 -2.67
CA ALA A 223 -10.99 -9.59 -3.55
C ALA A 223 -10.62 -10.85 -4.34
N ASN A 224 -10.84 -12.03 -3.77
CA ASN A 224 -10.49 -13.32 -4.36
C ASN A 224 -11.68 -14.05 -5.04
N SER A 225 -12.88 -13.47 -5.04
CA SER A 225 -14.08 -14.07 -5.68
C SER A 225 -14.04 -14.05 -7.22
N GLY A 226 -12.97 -13.58 -7.84
CA GLY A 226 -12.78 -13.53 -9.29
C GLY A 226 -11.87 -14.63 -9.82
N ALA A 227 -11.72 -14.68 -11.14
CA ALA A 227 -10.69 -15.50 -11.78
C ALA A 227 -9.28 -15.02 -11.34
N GLU A 228 -8.31 -15.93 -11.38
CA GLU A 228 -6.92 -15.56 -11.08
C GLU A 228 -6.46 -14.32 -11.85
N ALA A 229 -5.60 -13.52 -11.22
CA ALA A 229 -5.01 -12.34 -11.86
C ALA A 229 -4.31 -12.74 -13.16
N LEU A 230 -4.46 -11.91 -14.20
CA LEU A 230 -3.74 -12.15 -15.45
C LEU A 230 -2.24 -12.11 -15.19
N PHE A 231 -1.56 -13.16 -15.57
CA PHE A 231 -0.12 -13.18 -15.57
C PHE A 231 0.41 -12.20 -16.64
N ASN A 232 1.19 -11.24 -16.22
CA ASN A 232 1.81 -10.29 -17.15
C ASN A 232 3.19 -10.82 -17.56
N ILE A 233 3.24 -11.46 -18.72
CA ILE A 233 4.46 -12.06 -19.26
C ILE A 233 5.60 -11.03 -19.33
N SER A 234 5.35 -9.84 -19.89
CA SER A 234 6.38 -8.82 -20.05
C SER A 234 6.92 -8.32 -18.71
N LYS A 235 6.01 -8.14 -17.72
CA LYS A 235 6.44 -7.77 -16.37
C LYS A 235 7.25 -8.90 -15.72
N ALA A 236 6.80 -10.13 -15.80
CA ALA A 236 7.52 -11.29 -15.27
C ALA A 236 8.91 -11.46 -15.90
N GLN A 237 9.02 -11.24 -17.20
CA GLN A 237 10.31 -11.23 -17.89
C GLN A 237 11.25 -10.15 -17.32
N GLN A 238 10.76 -8.94 -17.10
CA GLN A 238 11.55 -7.84 -16.53
C GLN A 238 11.93 -8.15 -15.08
N ASP A 239 10.99 -8.59 -14.25
CA ASP A 239 11.24 -8.95 -12.84
C ASP A 239 12.31 -10.06 -12.73
N ILE A 240 12.31 -11.07 -13.64
CA ILE A 240 13.34 -12.12 -13.71
C ILE A 240 14.70 -11.51 -14.07
N ILE A 241 14.75 -10.61 -15.05
CA ILE A 241 16.00 -9.93 -15.45
C ILE A 241 16.57 -9.14 -14.29
N ASP A 242 15.74 -8.39 -13.58
CA ASP A 242 16.16 -7.53 -12.45
C ASP A 242 16.69 -8.41 -11.29
N LEU A 243 15.97 -9.46 -10.91
CA LEU A 243 16.39 -10.41 -9.88
C LEU A 243 17.68 -11.15 -10.28
N ALA A 244 17.79 -11.60 -11.51
CA ALA A 244 18.97 -12.28 -12.01
C ALA A 244 20.20 -11.36 -12.06
N THR A 245 20.01 -10.08 -12.37
CA THR A 245 21.07 -9.08 -12.34
C THR A 245 21.55 -8.84 -10.92
N GLU A 246 20.63 -8.69 -9.97
CA GLU A 246 20.95 -8.55 -8.55
C GLU A 246 21.71 -9.78 -8.00
N LEU A 247 21.23 -10.99 -8.28
CA LEU A 247 21.84 -12.25 -7.83
C LEU A 247 23.16 -12.54 -8.53
N GLY A 248 23.29 -12.16 -9.81
CA GLY A 248 24.53 -12.27 -10.59
C GLY A 248 25.68 -11.43 -10.03
N GLY A 249 25.38 -10.32 -9.35
CA GLY A 249 26.34 -9.50 -8.59
C GLY A 249 26.79 -10.13 -7.26
N SER A 250 26.25 -11.29 -6.87
CA SER A 250 26.62 -11.99 -5.64
C SER A 250 28.10 -12.37 -5.60
N LYS A 251 28.72 -12.33 -4.43
CA LYS A 251 30.07 -12.89 -4.20
C LYS A 251 30.05 -14.40 -4.04
N ASN A 252 28.87 -15.04 -3.81
CA ASN A 252 28.73 -16.47 -3.64
C ASN A 252 28.64 -17.17 -5.01
N PRO A 253 29.61 -18.10 -5.36
CA PRO A 253 29.61 -18.81 -6.63
C PRO A 253 28.40 -19.70 -6.83
N GLU A 254 27.88 -20.33 -5.77
CA GLU A 254 26.72 -21.23 -5.84
C GLU A 254 25.45 -20.47 -6.23
N VAL A 255 25.25 -19.26 -5.69
CA VAL A 255 24.13 -18.38 -6.04
C VAL A 255 24.21 -17.97 -7.51
N LYS A 256 25.42 -17.66 -8.01
CA LYS A 256 25.62 -17.34 -9.42
C LYS A 256 25.29 -18.53 -10.33
N ALA A 257 25.79 -19.71 -9.99
CA ALA A 257 25.52 -20.93 -10.76
C ALA A 257 24.02 -21.25 -10.81
N ALA A 258 23.35 -21.27 -9.64
CA ALA A 258 21.91 -21.51 -9.56
C ALA A 258 21.09 -20.47 -10.35
N THR A 259 21.52 -19.19 -10.33
CA THR A 259 20.86 -18.14 -11.12
C THR A 259 20.98 -18.42 -12.63
N ILE A 260 22.15 -18.83 -13.10
CA ILE A 260 22.39 -19.19 -14.50
C ILE A 260 21.53 -20.38 -14.90
N ASP A 261 21.45 -21.43 -14.07
CA ASP A 261 20.65 -22.61 -14.34
C ASP A 261 19.16 -22.27 -14.50
N ILE A 262 18.61 -21.44 -13.61
CA ILE A 262 17.23 -20.95 -13.71
C ILE A 262 17.01 -20.19 -15.01
N LEU A 263 17.94 -19.33 -15.44
CA LEU A 263 17.84 -18.57 -16.69
C LEU A 263 17.96 -19.45 -17.93
N ASN A 264 18.68 -20.57 -17.85
CA ASN A 264 18.80 -21.55 -18.95
C ASN A 264 17.48 -22.30 -19.15
N GLU A 265 16.72 -22.58 -18.08
CA GLU A 265 15.42 -23.23 -18.18
C GLU A 265 14.35 -22.34 -18.81
N ALA A 266 14.39 -21.03 -18.52
CA ALA A 266 13.43 -20.07 -19.03
C ALA A 266 14.11 -18.72 -19.31
N ASN A 267 14.70 -18.57 -20.49
CA ASN A 267 15.31 -17.30 -20.88
C ASN A 267 14.24 -16.18 -20.92
N PRO A 268 14.31 -15.19 -20.00
CA PRO A 268 13.27 -14.19 -19.87
C PRO A 268 13.11 -13.28 -21.10
N LYS A 269 14.12 -13.19 -21.96
CA LYS A 269 14.07 -12.32 -23.16
C LYS A 269 13.09 -12.85 -24.22
N ASN A 270 12.82 -14.14 -24.27
CA ASN A 270 11.99 -14.77 -25.28
C ASN A 270 11.01 -15.83 -24.75
N CYS A 271 11.08 -16.20 -23.47
CA CYS A 271 10.14 -17.14 -22.87
C CYS A 271 8.77 -16.51 -22.70
N THR A 272 7.74 -17.08 -23.32
CA THR A 272 6.32 -16.69 -23.17
C THR A 272 5.50 -17.73 -22.41
N ASN A 273 6.12 -18.78 -21.91
CA ASN A 273 5.46 -19.83 -21.12
C ASN A 273 5.26 -19.32 -19.69
N GLU A 274 4.00 -19.09 -19.32
CA GLU A 274 3.60 -18.58 -18.00
C GLU A 274 4.09 -19.49 -16.86
N ALA A 275 3.96 -20.81 -16.99
CA ALA A 275 4.36 -21.76 -15.94
C ALA A 275 5.87 -21.70 -15.67
N LEU A 276 6.68 -21.65 -16.71
CA LEU A 276 8.14 -21.54 -16.59
C LEU A 276 8.55 -20.18 -15.98
N LEU A 277 7.93 -19.09 -16.40
CA LEU A 277 8.23 -17.78 -15.83
C LEU A 277 7.85 -17.69 -14.35
N ARG A 278 6.71 -18.27 -13.95
CA ARG A 278 6.30 -18.35 -12.51
C ARG A 278 7.31 -19.19 -11.70
N GLN A 279 7.75 -20.32 -12.24
CA GLN A 279 8.75 -21.19 -11.61
C GLN A 279 10.08 -20.43 -11.41
N SER A 280 10.55 -19.78 -12.46
CA SER A 280 11.80 -18.98 -12.40
C SER A 280 11.72 -17.84 -11.38
N LEU A 281 10.62 -17.08 -11.34
CA LEU A 281 10.42 -16.03 -10.35
C LEU A 281 10.44 -16.59 -8.92
N LYS A 282 9.75 -17.70 -8.68
CA LYS A 282 9.74 -18.37 -7.37
C LYS A 282 11.13 -18.81 -6.96
N ALA A 283 11.88 -19.46 -7.86
CA ALA A 283 13.22 -19.95 -7.59
C ALA A 283 14.21 -18.81 -7.30
N LEU A 284 14.20 -17.74 -8.10
CA LEU A 284 15.07 -16.57 -7.89
C LEU A 284 14.75 -15.84 -6.59
N ASN A 285 13.47 -15.68 -6.24
CA ASN A 285 13.08 -15.09 -4.95
C ASN A 285 13.54 -15.97 -3.76
N SER A 286 13.44 -17.31 -3.87
CA SER A 286 13.94 -18.22 -2.84
C SER A 286 15.46 -18.12 -2.66
N LEU A 287 16.23 -17.96 -3.74
CA LEU A 287 17.68 -17.72 -3.68
C LEU A 287 18.01 -16.37 -3.02
N LYS A 288 17.17 -15.36 -3.21
CA LYS A 288 17.33 -14.04 -2.59
C LYS A 288 17.05 -14.09 -1.09
N THR A 289 15.98 -14.77 -0.67
CA THR A 289 15.59 -14.88 0.76
C THR A 289 16.57 -15.74 1.56
N SER A 290 17.13 -16.80 1.00
CA SER A 290 18.15 -17.60 1.67
C SER A 290 19.45 -16.82 1.97
N ARG A 291 19.64 -15.65 1.36
CA ARG A 291 20.71 -14.70 1.65
C ARG A 291 20.50 -13.88 2.93
N GLY A 292 19.24 -13.62 3.32
CA GLY A 292 18.90 -12.79 4.50
C GLY A 292 19.10 -13.50 5.84
N GLY A 293 19.25 -14.83 5.83
CA GLY A 293 19.38 -15.65 7.05
C GLY A 293 20.80 -15.94 7.51
N SER A 294 21.83 -15.38 6.87
CA SER A 294 23.25 -15.60 7.25
C SER A 294 23.89 -14.26 7.61
N LYS A 295 23.51 -13.70 8.74
CA LYS A 295 24.30 -12.69 9.47
C LYS A 295 24.31 -13.04 10.93
#